data_1c59cf9db13501ee589d6f46ecd3c9ca
#
_entry.id   1c59cf9db13501ee589d6f46ecd3c9ca
#
_cell.length_a   1.000
_cell.length_b   1.000
_cell.length_c   1.000
_cell.angle_alpha   90.00
_cell.angle_beta   90.00
_cell.angle_gamma   90.00
#
_symmetry.space_group_name_H-M   'P 1'
#
loop_
_entity.id
_entity.type
_entity.pdbx_description
1 polymer ?
#
loop_
_entity_poly.entity_id
_entity_poly.type
_entity_poly.pdbx_seq_one_letter_code
_entity_poly.pdbx_strand_id
1 'polypeptide(L)'
;HRTPYTWDKERVSSYIRYVDTDNQSHWLFDSFLFLEIMDTGTGGANKMFAKGYNLESANQADWTKLIDYYFQSETGIGALDASVKEASAILGTPRQKRQIVISIPEPIVYQHPEQASSSTKYWGKIDNQTLDFSNSADRIKACKWYIDQVRAKFNEKNYQHVELAGFYWLAEKATDTRDILNAVAIYLNKLKYSFNWIPYYGADGYNQWKSLGFNYAYFQPNYFFNESVPDSRLEDACQKALTYDMHMELEFDDNALNSRGKAYRLKNYMSAFKKHGIWDKKRLAS
;
A
#
# COMPACT_ATOMS: atom_id res chain seq x y z
N HIS A 1 9.48 -0.38 0.63
CA HIS A 1 10.94 -0.28 0.67
C HIS A 1 11.54 -1.65 0.36
N ARG A 2 12.39 -1.72 -0.65
CA ARG A 2 13.31 -2.86 -0.73
C ARG A 2 14.22 -2.77 0.48
N THR A 3 13.78 -3.40 1.55
CA THR A 3 14.59 -3.57 2.73
C THR A 3 15.80 -4.45 2.35
N PRO A 4 16.91 -4.41 3.09
CA PRO A 4 18.01 -5.35 2.91
C PRO A 4 17.58 -6.81 3.17
N TYR A 5 16.31 -7.04 3.45
CA TYR A 5 15.74 -8.33 3.77
C TYR A 5 14.87 -8.85 2.63
N THR A 6 15.03 -10.14 2.34
CA THR A 6 14.15 -10.87 1.43
C THR A 6 12.82 -11.19 2.12
N TRP A 7 11.72 -10.98 1.43
CA TRP A 7 10.38 -11.37 1.90
C TRP A 7 10.10 -12.83 1.53
N ASP A 8 10.88 -13.73 2.11
CA ASP A 8 10.73 -15.16 1.96
C ASP A 8 9.62 -15.71 2.90
N LYS A 9 9.39 -17.01 2.79
CA LYS A 9 8.36 -17.70 3.57
C LYS A 9 8.57 -17.60 5.07
N GLU A 10 9.80 -17.70 5.57
CA GLU A 10 10.11 -17.59 6.99
C GLU A 10 9.70 -16.23 7.55
N ARG A 11 10.11 -15.16 6.85
CA ARG A 11 9.78 -13.80 7.26
C ARG A 11 8.28 -13.52 7.18
N VAL A 12 7.63 -13.90 6.07
CA VAL A 12 6.20 -13.66 5.85
C VAL A 12 5.35 -14.41 6.88
N SER A 13 5.78 -15.59 7.32
CA SER A 13 5.02 -16.42 8.28
C SER A 13 4.71 -15.70 9.59
N SER A 14 5.59 -14.77 10.02
CA SER A 14 5.40 -13.95 11.22
C SER A 14 4.21 -12.98 11.12
N TYR A 15 3.72 -12.67 9.91
CA TYR A 15 2.57 -11.82 9.66
C TYR A 15 1.29 -12.61 9.40
N ILE A 16 1.40 -13.93 9.25
CA ILE A 16 0.24 -14.81 9.01
C ILE A 16 -0.38 -15.28 10.30
N ARG A 17 0.46 -15.63 11.28
CA ARG A 17 0.00 -16.15 12.57
C ARG A 17 0.84 -15.61 13.72
N TYR A 18 0.23 -15.60 14.90
CA TYR A 18 0.92 -15.33 16.15
C TYR A 18 0.61 -16.41 17.17
N VAL A 19 1.42 -16.47 18.23
CA VAL A 19 1.22 -17.34 19.39
C VAL A 19 0.92 -16.46 20.59
N ASP A 20 -0.16 -16.73 21.28
CA ASP A 20 -0.55 -16.00 22.48
C ASP A 20 0.20 -16.46 23.75
N THR A 21 -0.10 -15.84 24.88
CA THR A 21 0.51 -16.15 26.19
C THR A 21 0.20 -17.57 26.68
N ASP A 22 -0.87 -18.17 26.19
CA ASP A 22 -1.28 -19.54 26.53
C ASP A 22 -0.72 -20.56 25.51
N ASN A 23 0.22 -20.15 24.71
CA ASN A 23 0.88 -20.94 23.68
C ASN A 23 -0.08 -21.47 22.59
N GLN A 24 -1.18 -20.74 22.37
CA GLN A 24 -2.13 -21.02 21.29
C GLN A 24 -1.83 -20.21 20.06
N SER A 25 -1.94 -20.84 18.90
CA SER A 25 -1.72 -20.17 17.61
C SER A 25 -3.02 -19.57 17.06
N HIS A 26 -2.92 -18.38 16.52
CA HIS A 26 -4.04 -17.63 15.94
C HIS A 26 -3.64 -17.01 14.59
N TRP A 27 -4.63 -16.81 13.71
CA TRP A 27 -4.45 -16.00 12.53
C TRP A 27 -4.17 -14.54 12.92
N LEU A 28 -3.24 -13.86 12.22
CA LEU A 28 -2.90 -12.47 12.54
C LEU A 28 -3.55 -11.51 11.54
N PHE A 29 -3.02 -11.37 10.33
CA PHE A 29 -3.58 -10.49 9.33
C PHE A 29 -4.39 -11.26 8.29
N ASP A 30 -5.44 -10.60 7.75
CA ASP A 30 -6.29 -11.16 6.70
C ASP A 30 -6.00 -10.56 5.32
N SER A 31 -5.31 -9.42 5.27
CA SER A 31 -5.00 -8.68 4.05
C SER A 31 -3.55 -8.20 4.06
N PHE A 32 -2.93 -8.15 2.87
CA PHE A 32 -1.52 -7.79 2.70
C PHE A 32 -1.38 -6.79 1.57
N LEU A 33 -0.74 -5.65 1.87
CA LEU A 33 -0.42 -4.61 0.91
C LEU A 33 1.02 -4.79 0.39
N PHE A 34 1.14 -4.96 -0.92
CA PHE A 34 2.42 -4.97 -1.62
C PHE A 34 2.69 -3.60 -2.21
N LEU A 35 3.66 -2.89 -1.67
CA LEU A 35 4.04 -1.55 -2.12
C LEU A 35 5.55 -1.35 -2.12
N GLU A 36 6.02 -0.58 -3.10
CA GLU A 36 7.38 -0.03 -3.15
C GLU A 36 7.27 1.46 -3.47
N ILE A 37 7.95 2.28 -2.67
CA ILE A 37 7.99 3.73 -2.89
C ILE A 37 9.13 4.11 -3.82
N MET A 38 10.25 3.41 -3.69
CA MET A 38 11.46 3.65 -4.48
C MET A 38 12.27 2.37 -4.65
N ASP A 39 13.09 2.30 -5.68
CA ASP A 39 14.02 1.21 -5.97
C ASP A 39 15.47 1.69 -5.82
N THR A 40 15.94 1.79 -4.59
CA THR A 40 17.30 2.25 -4.23
C THR A 40 18.17 1.17 -3.61
N GLY A 41 17.70 -0.09 -3.57
CA GLY A 41 18.45 -1.23 -3.05
C GLY A 41 19.63 -1.64 -3.92
N THR A 42 20.44 -2.56 -3.44
CA THR A 42 21.57 -3.14 -4.19
C THR A 42 21.07 -3.73 -5.51
N GLY A 43 21.59 -3.22 -6.63
CA GLY A 43 21.14 -3.60 -7.98
C GLY A 43 19.82 -2.95 -8.41
N GLY A 44 19.27 -2.04 -7.61
CA GLY A 44 18.09 -1.25 -7.96
C GLY A 44 18.37 -0.22 -9.06
N ALA A 45 17.30 0.20 -9.74
CA ALA A 45 17.39 1.17 -10.83
C ALA A 45 17.56 2.62 -10.35
N ASN A 46 17.53 2.87 -9.04
CA ASN A 46 17.55 4.20 -8.42
C ASN A 46 16.40 5.10 -8.92
N LYS A 47 15.20 4.54 -8.91
CA LYS A 47 13.97 5.16 -9.38
C LYS A 47 12.97 5.32 -8.24
N MET A 48 12.04 6.27 -8.38
CA MET A 48 10.91 6.39 -7.47
C MET A 48 9.60 6.02 -8.16
N PHE A 49 8.72 5.36 -7.41
CA PHE A 49 7.36 4.99 -7.82
C PHE A 49 6.31 5.96 -7.26
N ALA A 50 6.69 6.81 -6.31
CA ALA A 50 5.88 7.93 -5.81
C ALA A 50 6.72 9.19 -5.72
N LYS A 51 6.13 10.35 -6.04
CA LYS A 51 6.78 11.65 -5.96
C LYS A 51 7.12 12.01 -4.51
N GLY A 52 8.25 12.69 -4.30
CA GLY A 52 8.67 13.16 -2.98
C GLY A 52 10.10 12.77 -2.59
N TYR A 53 10.78 12.03 -3.45
CA TYR A 53 12.16 11.61 -3.30
C TYR A 53 12.99 12.19 -4.45
N ASN A 54 14.15 12.71 -4.20
CA ASN A 54 14.99 13.32 -5.23
C ASN A 54 15.65 12.25 -6.15
N LEU A 55 14.79 11.50 -6.84
CA LEU A 55 15.15 10.42 -7.76
C LEU A 55 14.48 10.65 -9.12
N GLU A 56 14.91 9.90 -10.12
CA GLU A 56 14.23 9.83 -11.41
C GLU A 56 12.93 9.03 -11.30
N SER A 57 11.89 9.47 -11.99
CA SER A 57 10.61 8.79 -12.03
C SER A 57 10.71 7.44 -12.74
N ALA A 58 10.08 6.42 -12.18
CA ALA A 58 10.06 5.06 -12.73
C ALA A 58 9.30 5.03 -14.07
N ASN A 59 9.87 4.34 -15.06
CA ASN A 59 9.28 4.16 -16.38
C ASN A 59 8.54 2.83 -16.52
N GLN A 60 8.01 2.53 -17.70
CA GLN A 60 7.25 1.30 -17.99
C GLN A 60 8.06 0.02 -17.68
N ALA A 61 9.35 0.00 -18.03
CA ALA A 61 10.21 -1.14 -17.76
C ALA A 61 10.43 -1.32 -16.24
N ASP A 62 10.55 -0.22 -15.50
CA ASP A 62 10.66 -0.26 -14.04
C ASP A 62 9.34 -0.76 -13.40
N TRP A 63 8.18 -0.34 -13.93
CA TRP A 63 6.87 -0.85 -13.49
C TRP A 63 6.72 -2.35 -13.78
N THR A 64 7.22 -2.83 -14.91
CA THR A 64 7.24 -4.26 -15.23
C THR A 64 8.10 -5.04 -14.24
N LYS A 65 9.30 -4.56 -13.94
CA LYS A 65 10.20 -5.17 -12.95
C LYS A 65 9.59 -5.20 -11.55
N LEU A 66 8.81 -4.17 -11.19
CA LEU A 66 8.09 -4.14 -9.91
C LEU A 66 7.04 -5.26 -9.84
N ILE A 67 6.28 -5.47 -10.91
CA ILE A 67 5.33 -6.59 -11.00
C ILE A 67 6.07 -7.91 -10.85
N ASP A 68 7.14 -8.13 -11.62
CA ASP A 68 7.92 -9.37 -11.55
C ASP A 68 8.50 -9.62 -10.14
N TYR A 69 8.89 -8.55 -9.44
CA TYR A 69 9.38 -8.63 -8.06
C TYR A 69 8.29 -9.11 -7.10
N TYR A 70 7.05 -8.61 -7.21
CA TYR A 70 5.94 -9.06 -6.37
C TYR A 70 5.54 -10.52 -6.62
N PHE A 71 5.70 -11.00 -7.84
CA PHE A 71 5.21 -12.33 -8.28
C PHE A 71 6.29 -13.42 -8.32
N GLN A 72 7.43 -13.23 -7.66
CA GLN A 72 8.43 -14.28 -7.51
C GLN A 72 7.86 -15.47 -6.72
N SER A 73 8.33 -16.70 -7.05
CA SER A 73 7.81 -17.93 -6.44
C SER A 73 8.21 -18.12 -4.98
N GLU A 74 9.45 -17.76 -4.65
CA GLU A 74 10.05 -18.00 -3.33
C GLU A 74 9.95 -16.78 -2.40
N THR A 75 9.47 -15.66 -2.92
CA THR A 75 9.36 -14.40 -2.20
C THR A 75 8.04 -13.70 -2.53
N GLY A 76 7.73 -12.61 -1.85
CA GLY A 76 6.55 -11.83 -2.14
C GLY A 76 5.24 -12.64 -2.05
N ILE A 77 4.41 -12.57 -3.09
CA ILE A 77 3.08 -13.22 -3.09
C ILE A 77 3.20 -14.74 -3.11
N GLY A 78 4.22 -15.31 -3.78
CA GLY A 78 4.45 -16.75 -3.77
C GLY A 78 4.78 -17.29 -2.37
N ALA A 79 5.65 -16.61 -1.64
CA ALA A 79 5.96 -16.94 -0.25
C ALA A 79 4.73 -16.80 0.67
N LEU A 80 3.90 -15.77 0.43
CA LEU A 80 2.66 -15.57 1.19
C LEU A 80 1.67 -16.71 0.98
N ASP A 81 1.41 -17.11 -0.26
CA ASP A 81 0.51 -18.23 -0.58
C ASP A 81 0.98 -19.54 0.10
N ALA A 82 2.30 -19.82 0.04
CA ALA A 82 2.90 -20.97 0.69
C ALA A 82 2.79 -20.91 2.23
N SER A 83 2.99 -19.74 2.83
CA SER A 83 2.89 -19.56 4.29
C SER A 83 1.44 -19.70 4.78
N VAL A 84 0.47 -19.21 4.03
CA VAL A 84 -0.97 -19.41 4.36
C VAL A 84 -1.33 -20.88 4.28
N LYS A 85 -0.83 -21.62 3.29
CA LYS A 85 -1.01 -23.07 3.18
C LYS A 85 -0.50 -23.80 4.43
N GLU A 86 0.71 -23.49 4.89
CA GLU A 86 1.29 -24.10 6.09
C GLU A 86 0.52 -23.73 7.36
N ALA A 87 0.16 -22.47 7.53
CA ALA A 87 -0.64 -22.03 8.65
C ALA A 87 -2.02 -22.70 8.69
N SER A 88 -2.62 -22.95 7.52
CA SER A 88 -3.90 -23.66 7.40
C SER A 88 -3.83 -25.11 7.89
N ALA A 89 -2.67 -25.75 7.78
CA ALA A 89 -2.47 -27.11 8.33
C ALA A 89 -2.50 -27.13 9.87
N ILE A 90 -2.19 -26.01 10.53
CA ILE A 90 -2.17 -25.87 11.98
C ILE A 90 -3.49 -25.31 12.49
N LEU A 91 -4.02 -24.27 11.84
CA LEU A 91 -5.15 -23.47 12.31
C LEU A 91 -6.49 -23.84 11.65
N GLY A 92 -6.47 -24.76 10.68
CA GLY A 92 -7.60 -25.00 9.78
C GLY A 92 -7.71 -23.96 8.66
N THR A 93 -8.48 -24.28 7.64
CA THR A 93 -8.71 -23.39 6.49
C THR A 93 -9.40 -22.10 6.98
N PRO A 94 -8.86 -20.92 6.65
CA PRO A 94 -9.50 -19.66 7.01
C PRO A 94 -10.85 -19.51 6.29
N ARG A 95 -11.77 -18.73 6.86
CA ARG A 95 -13.12 -18.51 6.28
C ARG A 95 -13.09 -17.92 4.88
N GLN A 96 -12.04 -17.15 4.55
CA GLN A 96 -11.79 -16.56 3.25
C GLN A 96 -10.30 -16.60 2.93
N LYS A 97 -9.95 -16.63 1.65
CA LYS A 97 -8.55 -16.49 1.22
C LYS A 97 -7.95 -15.19 1.77
N ARG A 98 -6.65 -15.19 2.04
CA ARG A 98 -5.95 -13.96 2.42
C ARG A 98 -5.94 -13.01 1.24
N GLN A 99 -6.25 -11.75 1.50
CA GLN A 99 -6.45 -10.73 0.48
C GLN A 99 -5.14 -10.05 0.12
N ILE A 100 -4.91 -9.86 -1.16
CA ILE A 100 -3.77 -9.12 -1.70
C ILE A 100 -4.27 -7.79 -2.24
N VAL A 101 -3.61 -6.72 -1.83
CA VAL A 101 -3.75 -5.37 -2.37
C VAL A 101 -2.40 -4.96 -2.95
N ILE A 102 -2.37 -4.49 -4.19
CA ILE A 102 -1.13 -4.11 -4.88
C ILE A 102 -1.13 -2.62 -5.18
N SER A 103 -0.01 -1.96 -4.89
CA SER A 103 0.13 -0.53 -5.16
C SER A 103 0.21 -0.25 -6.66
N ILE A 104 -0.48 0.80 -7.09
CA ILE A 104 -0.33 1.39 -8.42
C ILE A 104 0.76 2.47 -8.30
N PRO A 105 1.87 2.37 -9.05
CA PRO A 105 2.86 3.44 -9.08
C PRO A 105 2.22 4.76 -9.53
N GLU A 106 2.67 5.86 -8.94
CA GLU A 106 2.21 7.18 -9.34
C GLU A 106 2.68 7.49 -10.76
N PRO A 107 1.79 7.88 -11.70
CA PRO A 107 2.18 8.34 -13.03
C PRO A 107 2.71 9.78 -12.95
N ILE A 108 3.94 9.93 -12.47
CA ILE A 108 4.59 11.22 -12.22
C ILE A 108 4.78 11.97 -13.54
N VAL A 109 4.38 13.23 -13.59
CA VAL A 109 4.35 14.00 -14.87
C VAL A 109 5.73 14.12 -15.50
N TYR A 110 6.75 14.44 -14.73
CA TYR A 110 8.10 14.70 -15.22
C TYR A 110 9.07 13.57 -14.90
N GLN A 111 9.99 13.28 -15.81
CA GLN A 111 11.08 12.33 -15.59
C GLN A 111 11.93 12.70 -14.37
N HIS A 112 12.22 13.97 -14.20
CA HIS A 112 12.85 14.55 -13.04
C HIS A 112 11.91 15.59 -12.41
N PRO A 113 11.09 15.25 -11.42
CA PRO A 113 10.02 16.12 -10.90
C PRO A 113 10.49 17.49 -10.39
N GLU A 114 11.74 17.57 -9.94
CA GLU A 114 12.35 18.83 -9.49
C GLU A 114 12.77 19.75 -10.67
N GLN A 115 12.62 19.27 -11.92
CA GLN A 115 13.02 19.97 -13.13
C GLN A 115 11.82 20.05 -14.09
N ALA A 116 11.09 21.16 -14.05
CA ALA A 116 9.91 21.39 -14.90
C ALA A 116 10.20 21.33 -16.42
N SER A 117 11.47 21.39 -16.83
CA SER A 117 11.91 21.22 -18.22
C SER A 117 12.23 19.77 -18.61
N SER A 118 12.16 18.84 -17.66
CA SER A 118 12.43 17.42 -17.96
C SER A 118 11.30 16.78 -18.78
N SER A 119 11.60 15.65 -19.41
CA SER A 119 10.66 14.99 -20.32
C SER A 119 9.38 14.55 -19.60
N THR A 120 8.24 14.74 -20.25
CA THR A 120 6.94 14.16 -19.89
C THR A 120 6.63 12.88 -20.69
N LYS A 121 7.49 12.57 -21.70
CA LYS A 121 7.37 11.40 -22.59
C LYS A 121 8.35 10.29 -22.26
N TYR A 122 8.82 10.21 -21.02
CA TYR A 122 9.87 9.31 -20.57
C TYR A 122 9.35 7.90 -20.26
N TRP A 123 8.04 7.77 -20.00
CA TRP A 123 7.50 6.57 -19.37
C TRP A 123 7.57 5.33 -20.26
N GLY A 124 7.08 5.44 -21.51
CA GLY A 124 7.08 4.30 -22.43
C GLY A 124 5.99 4.38 -23.49
N LYS A 125 5.64 3.21 -24.04
CA LYS A 125 4.69 3.09 -25.16
C LYS A 125 3.61 2.06 -24.86
N ILE A 126 2.38 2.34 -25.31
CA ILE A 126 1.29 1.38 -25.37
C ILE A 126 0.74 1.40 -26.82
N ASP A 127 0.58 0.25 -27.43
CA ASP A 127 0.14 0.12 -28.84
C ASP A 127 0.97 0.96 -29.82
N ASN A 128 2.30 0.95 -29.65
CA ASN A 128 3.27 1.75 -30.40
C ASN A 128 3.15 3.28 -30.24
N GLN A 129 2.23 3.77 -29.39
CA GLN A 129 2.08 5.19 -29.10
C GLN A 129 2.87 5.56 -27.83
N THR A 130 3.81 6.50 -27.94
CA THR A 130 4.52 7.06 -26.79
C THR A 130 3.54 7.87 -25.94
N LEU A 131 3.46 7.57 -24.65
CA LEU A 131 2.62 8.30 -23.72
C LEU A 131 3.30 9.61 -23.28
N ASP A 132 2.49 10.66 -23.17
CA ASP A 132 2.88 11.98 -22.66
C ASP A 132 2.17 12.24 -21.34
N PHE A 133 2.90 12.18 -20.23
CA PHE A 133 2.33 12.32 -18.89
C PHE A 133 1.90 13.75 -18.52
N SER A 134 2.14 14.75 -19.38
CA SER A 134 1.45 16.03 -19.27
C SER A 134 -0.05 15.92 -19.58
N ASN A 135 -0.46 14.81 -20.20
CA ASN A 135 -1.84 14.51 -20.57
C ASN A 135 -2.46 13.50 -19.57
N SER A 136 -3.55 13.89 -18.92
CA SER A 136 -4.28 13.03 -17.96
C SER A 136 -4.76 11.72 -18.59
N ALA A 137 -5.17 11.72 -19.85
CA ALA A 137 -5.61 10.51 -20.56
C ALA A 137 -4.48 9.48 -20.70
N ASP A 138 -3.26 9.92 -20.94
CA ASP A 138 -2.09 9.05 -21.04
C ASP A 138 -1.67 8.48 -19.69
N ARG A 139 -1.75 9.28 -18.62
CA ARG A 139 -1.53 8.80 -17.24
C ARG A 139 -2.57 7.75 -16.84
N ILE A 140 -3.83 7.97 -17.17
CA ILE A 140 -4.91 6.99 -16.95
C ILE A 140 -4.64 5.71 -17.74
N LYS A 141 -4.20 5.83 -18.99
CA LYS A 141 -3.85 4.68 -19.85
C LYS A 141 -2.73 3.84 -19.23
N ALA A 142 -1.70 4.48 -18.69
CA ALA A 142 -0.61 3.80 -17.99
C ALA A 142 -1.09 3.06 -16.73
N CYS A 143 -1.93 3.70 -15.90
CA CYS A 143 -2.51 3.04 -14.72
C CYS A 143 -3.35 1.82 -15.10
N LYS A 144 -4.20 1.91 -16.12
CA LYS A 144 -5.01 0.78 -16.60
C LYS A 144 -4.13 -0.35 -17.13
N TRP A 145 -3.09 -0.02 -17.89
CA TRP A 145 -2.12 -1.00 -18.36
C TRP A 145 -1.47 -1.75 -17.18
N TYR A 146 -1.03 -1.04 -16.14
CA TYR A 146 -0.44 -1.65 -14.96
C TYR A 146 -1.42 -2.60 -14.24
N ILE A 147 -2.66 -2.16 -14.04
CA ILE A 147 -3.72 -2.96 -13.43
C ILE A 147 -3.93 -4.25 -14.22
N ASP A 148 -3.99 -4.17 -15.55
CA ASP A 148 -4.20 -5.33 -16.41
C ASP A 148 -3.00 -6.29 -16.39
N GLN A 149 -1.76 -5.78 -16.36
CA GLN A 149 -0.56 -6.61 -16.21
C GLN A 149 -0.56 -7.37 -14.88
N VAL A 150 -0.88 -6.70 -13.78
CA VAL A 150 -0.99 -7.32 -12.44
C VAL A 150 -2.05 -8.43 -12.45
N ARG A 151 -3.23 -8.16 -12.99
CA ARG A 151 -4.33 -9.12 -13.07
C ARG A 151 -3.96 -10.36 -13.91
N ALA A 152 -3.36 -10.14 -15.07
CA ALA A 152 -2.90 -11.22 -15.94
C ALA A 152 -1.87 -12.09 -15.21
N LYS A 153 -0.89 -11.47 -14.55
CA LYS A 153 0.15 -12.18 -13.80
C LYS A 153 -0.43 -12.95 -12.62
N PHE A 154 -1.37 -12.36 -11.88
CA PHE A 154 -2.03 -13.03 -10.77
C PHE A 154 -2.81 -14.27 -11.24
N ASN A 155 -3.54 -14.15 -12.32
CA ASN A 155 -4.27 -15.29 -12.92
C ASN A 155 -3.33 -16.39 -13.43
N GLU A 156 -2.21 -16.02 -14.07
CA GLU A 156 -1.18 -16.97 -14.52
C GLU A 156 -0.62 -17.81 -13.36
N LYS A 157 -0.38 -17.19 -12.21
CA LYS A 157 0.20 -17.86 -11.03
C LYS A 157 -0.75 -18.84 -10.34
N ASN A 158 -2.06 -18.70 -10.53
CA ASN A 158 -3.09 -19.59 -10.00
C ASN A 158 -2.94 -19.92 -8.50
N TYR A 159 -2.73 -18.90 -7.67
CA TYR A 159 -2.59 -19.06 -6.23
C TYR A 159 -3.85 -19.68 -5.59
N GLN A 160 -3.66 -20.54 -4.58
CA GLN A 160 -4.75 -21.28 -3.98
C GLN A 160 -5.24 -20.71 -2.66
N HIS A 161 -4.38 -20.00 -1.93
CA HIS A 161 -4.62 -19.53 -0.56
C HIS A 161 -4.77 -18.02 -0.44
N VAL A 162 -4.43 -17.29 -1.52
CA VAL A 162 -4.57 -15.82 -1.59
C VAL A 162 -5.44 -15.42 -2.79
N GLU A 163 -6.01 -14.23 -2.75
CA GLU A 163 -6.81 -13.64 -3.82
C GLU A 163 -6.48 -12.16 -4.01
N LEU A 164 -6.49 -11.68 -5.25
CA LEU A 164 -6.35 -10.26 -5.55
C LEU A 164 -7.66 -9.54 -5.21
N ALA A 165 -7.66 -8.73 -4.17
CA ALA A 165 -8.85 -8.05 -3.66
C ALA A 165 -8.96 -6.60 -4.12
N GLY A 166 -7.82 -5.95 -4.41
CA GLY A 166 -7.84 -4.54 -4.78
C GLY A 166 -6.47 -3.97 -5.09
N PHE A 167 -6.50 -2.66 -5.29
CA PHE A 167 -5.31 -1.87 -5.58
C PHE A 167 -5.21 -0.70 -4.60
N TYR A 168 -3.99 -0.28 -4.36
CA TYR A 168 -3.66 0.84 -3.49
C TYR A 168 -3.07 2.00 -4.31
N TRP A 169 -3.54 3.20 -4.05
CA TRP A 169 -2.98 4.41 -4.66
C TRP A 169 -1.76 4.86 -3.89
N LEU A 170 -0.60 4.81 -4.54
CA LEU A 170 0.68 5.01 -3.86
C LEU A 170 0.94 6.47 -3.45
N ALA A 171 0.41 7.45 -4.19
CA ALA A 171 0.54 8.86 -3.82
C ALA A 171 -0.36 9.19 -2.61
N GLU A 172 0.24 9.54 -1.47
CA GLU A 172 -0.47 9.75 -0.20
C GLU A 172 -1.26 11.07 -0.12
N LYS A 173 -1.19 11.91 -1.17
CA LYS A 173 -1.96 13.14 -1.33
C LYS A 173 -2.52 13.26 -2.75
N ALA A 174 -3.64 13.97 -2.92
CA ALA A 174 -4.31 14.07 -4.21
C ALA A 174 -3.75 15.16 -5.14
N THR A 175 -2.86 16.02 -4.68
CA THR A 175 -2.45 17.27 -5.34
C THR A 175 -2.08 17.10 -6.82
N ASP A 176 -1.26 16.10 -7.13
CA ASP A 176 -0.72 15.91 -8.50
C ASP A 176 -1.54 14.90 -9.32
N THR A 177 -2.55 14.26 -8.72
CA THR A 177 -3.26 13.13 -9.35
C THR A 177 -4.78 13.22 -9.29
N ARG A 178 -5.32 14.29 -8.71
CA ARG A 178 -6.76 14.50 -8.52
C ARG A 178 -7.56 14.35 -9.82
N ASP A 179 -7.03 14.79 -10.93
CA ASP A 179 -7.66 14.77 -12.25
C ASP A 179 -7.80 13.37 -12.86
N ILE A 180 -7.06 12.37 -12.34
CA ILE A 180 -7.07 11.00 -12.88
C ILE A 180 -7.73 9.98 -11.94
N LEU A 181 -7.88 10.29 -10.65
CA LEU A 181 -8.33 9.34 -9.63
C LEU A 181 -9.69 8.72 -9.95
N ASN A 182 -10.70 9.53 -10.31
CA ASN A 182 -12.03 9.02 -10.62
C ASN A 182 -12.03 8.05 -11.82
N ALA A 183 -11.23 8.31 -12.85
CA ALA A 183 -11.16 7.42 -14.00
C ALA A 183 -10.52 6.06 -13.64
N VAL A 184 -9.50 6.06 -12.77
CA VAL A 184 -8.89 4.83 -12.25
C VAL A 184 -9.89 4.09 -11.36
N ALA A 185 -10.59 4.79 -10.48
CA ALA A 185 -11.61 4.23 -9.61
C ALA A 185 -12.73 3.52 -10.38
N ILE A 186 -13.29 4.18 -11.41
CA ILE A 186 -14.32 3.61 -12.28
C ILE A 186 -13.82 2.35 -12.95
N TYR A 187 -12.57 2.34 -13.42
CA TYR A 187 -11.98 1.17 -14.05
C TYR A 187 -11.86 0.00 -13.07
N LEU A 188 -11.32 0.22 -11.87
CA LEU A 188 -11.19 -0.79 -10.84
C LEU A 188 -12.55 -1.34 -10.37
N ASN A 189 -13.52 -0.47 -10.12
CA ASN A 189 -14.85 -0.88 -9.69
C ASN A 189 -15.60 -1.70 -10.77
N LYS A 190 -15.43 -1.36 -12.05
CA LYS A 190 -15.94 -2.18 -13.16
C LYS A 190 -15.35 -3.59 -13.14
N LEU A 191 -14.09 -3.72 -12.76
CA LEU A 191 -13.39 -5.00 -12.62
C LEU A 191 -13.65 -5.68 -11.27
N LYS A 192 -14.44 -5.07 -10.38
CA LYS A 192 -14.77 -5.53 -9.02
C LYS A 192 -13.57 -5.60 -8.07
N TYR A 193 -12.58 -4.73 -8.25
CA TYR A 193 -11.48 -4.53 -7.31
C TYR A 193 -11.72 -3.30 -6.46
N SER A 194 -11.35 -3.37 -5.19
CA SER A 194 -11.36 -2.21 -4.31
C SER A 194 -10.23 -1.24 -4.66
N PHE A 195 -10.50 0.04 -4.50
CA PHE A 195 -9.51 1.11 -4.60
C PHE A 195 -9.22 1.68 -3.21
N ASN A 196 -7.99 1.52 -2.73
CA ASN A 196 -7.58 1.77 -1.36
C ASN A 196 -6.58 2.93 -1.30
N TRP A 197 -6.62 3.68 -0.21
CA TRP A 197 -5.75 4.82 0.00
C TRP A 197 -5.35 4.99 1.47
N ILE A 198 -4.12 5.44 1.72
CA ILE A 198 -3.61 5.75 3.06
C ILE A 198 -3.09 7.20 3.05
N PRO A 199 -3.98 8.22 3.13
CA PRO A 199 -3.55 9.60 3.19
C PRO A 199 -3.00 9.94 4.58
N TYR A 200 -1.90 10.67 4.62
CA TYR A 200 -1.32 11.15 5.87
C TYR A 200 -2.13 12.30 6.49
N TYR A 201 -1.91 12.57 7.76
CA TYR A 201 -2.56 13.64 8.50
C TYR A 201 -2.33 15.00 7.83
N GLY A 202 -3.41 15.63 7.36
CA GLY A 202 -3.38 16.89 6.63
C GLY A 202 -3.06 16.77 5.13
N ALA A 203 -2.97 15.57 4.58
CA ALA A 203 -2.80 15.37 3.14
C ALA A 203 -3.93 16.03 2.33
N ASP A 204 -3.58 16.65 1.20
CA ASP A 204 -4.60 17.18 0.30
C ASP A 204 -5.55 16.07 -0.16
N GLY A 205 -6.85 16.30 0.00
CA GLY A 205 -7.91 15.38 -0.40
C GLY A 205 -8.30 14.34 0.64
N TYR A 206 -7.63 14.22 1.80
CA TYR A 206 -7.92 13.17 2.79
C TYR A 206 -9.40 13.10 3.17
N ASN A 207 -10.06 14.23 3.37
CA ASN A 207 -11.48 14.33 3.73
C ASN A 207 -12.44 14.24 2.53
N GLN A 208 -11.91 14.14 1.32
CA GLN A 208 -12.63 14.01 0.06
C GLN A 208 -12.48 12.61 -0.56
N TRP A 209 -11.92 11.65 0.17
CA TRP A 209 -11.56 10.35 -0.35
C TRP A 209 -12.70 9.62 -1.09
N LYS A 210 -13.95 9.73 -0.60
CA LYS A 210 -15.11 9.13 -1.28
C LYS A 210 -15.38 9.79 -2.64
N SER A 211 -15.34 11.10 -2.72
CA SER A 211 -15.55 11.83 -3.98
C SER A 211 -14.39 11.68 -4.96
N LEU A 212 -13.20 11.34 -4.48
CA LEU A 212 -12.04 10.97 -5.29
C LEU A 212 -12.14 9.54 -5.85
N GLY A 213 -13.13 8.74 -5.40
CA GLY A 213 -13.44 7.44 -5.93
C GLY A 213 -12.88 6.25 -5.13
N PHE A 214 -12.24 6.47 -4.00
CA PHE A 214 -11.73 5.40 -3.16
C PHE A 214 -12.86 4.62 -2.49
N ASN A 215 -12.71 3.30 -2.38
CA ASN A 215 -13.63 2.43 -1.65
C ASN A 215 -13.28 2.39 -0.15
N TYR A 216 -11.97 2.47 0.16
CA TYR A 216 -11.46 2.49 1.53
C TYR A 216 -10.33 3.50 1.64
N ALA A 217 -10.36 4.29 2.72
CA ALA A 217 -9.25 5.17 3.09
C ALA A 217 -8.86 4.92 4.55
N TYR A 218 -7.58 4.73 4.79
CA TYR A 218 -6.98 4.51 6.11
C TYR A 218 -6.19 5.75 6.49
N PHE A 219 -6.63 6.47 7.51
CA PHE A 219 -6.01 7.74 7.87
C PHE A 219 -4.74 7.51 8.67
N GLN A 220 -3.63 8.03 8.18
CA GLN A 220 -2.31 7.91 8.77
C GLN A 220 -2.08 9.09 9.72
N PRO A 221 -2.00 8.90 11.05
CA PRO A 221 -1.86 10.00 12.00
C PRO A 221 -0.53 10.74 11.96
N ASN A 222 0.54 10.16 11.38
CA ASN A 222 1.91 10.70 11.41
C ASN A 222 2.37 11.02 12.83
N TYR A 223 2.20 10.07 13.74
CA TYR A 223 2.48 10.26 15.15
C TYR A 223 3.71 9.51 15.65
N PHE A 224 3.83 8.21 15.30
CA PHE A 224 4.80 7.31 15.90
C PHE A 224 6.26 7.74 15.74
N PHE A 225 6.63 8.16 14.54
CA PHE A 225 8.02 8.35 14.13
C PHE A 225 8.62 9.68 14.64
N ASN A 226 7.79 10.69 14.93
CA ASN A 226 8.23 12.01 15.36
C ASN A 226 7.75 12.32 16.79
N GLU A 227 8.66 12.30 17.75
CA GLU A 227 8.36 12.51 19.17
C GLU A 227 7.95 13.95 19.50
N SER A 228 8.20 14.93 18.62
CA SER A 228 7.70 16.30 18.79
C SER A 228 6.20 16.44 18.51
N VAL A 229 5.59 15.44 17.90
CA VAL A 229 4.15 15.42 17.66
C VAL A 229 3.42 15.04 18.95
N PRO A 230 2.52 15.91 19.45
CA PRO A 230 1.85 15.69 20.73
C PRO A 230 0.78 14.59 20.65
N ASP A 231 0.46 13.98 21.80
CA ASP A 231 -0.54 12.91 21.90
C ASP A 231 -1.95 13.36 21.46
N SER A 232 -2.25 14.67 21.55
CA SER A 232 -3.50 15.25 21.03
C SER A 232 -3.70 15.02 19.52
N ARG A 233 -2.62 14.74 18.77
CA ARG A 233 -2.68 14.35 17.36
C ARG A 233 -3.52 13.08 17.15
N LEU A 234 -3.38 12.09 18.04
CA LEU A 234 -4.14 10.83 17.95
C LEU A 234 -5.63 11.06 18.21
N GLU A 235 -5.95 11.90 19.20
CA GLU A 235 -7.33 12.29 19.50
C GLU A 235 -7.99 12.94 18.28
N ASP A 236 -7.32 13.94 17.70
CA ASP A 236 -7.82 14.65 16.52
C ASP A 236 -7.92 13.73 15.29
N ALA A 237 -6.93 12.85 15.08
CA ALA A 237 -6.95 11.88 13.98
C ALA A 237 -8.12 10.90 14.11
N CYS A 238 -8.40 10.38 15.31
CA CYS A 238 -9.55 9.53 15.55
C CYS A 238 -10.88 10.26 15.27
N GLN A 239 -11.01 11.51 15.73
CA GLN A 239 -12.20 12.31 15.47
C GLN A 239 -12.40 12.59 13.98
N LYS A 240 -11.34 12.93 13.25
CA LYS A 240 -11.38 13.11 11.80
C LYS A 240 -11.78 11.83 11.06
N ALA A 241 -11.20 10.70 11.45
CA ALA A 241 -11.56 9.41 10.86
C ALA A 241 -13.06 9.08 11.06
N LEU A 242 -13.60 9.34 12.23
CA LEU A 242 -15.03 9.15 12.49
C LEU A 242 -15.90 10.14 11.70
N THR A 243 -15.50 11.42 11.65
CA THR A 243 -16.23 12.47 10.94
C THR A 243 -16.31 12.21 9.43
N TYR A 244 -15.20 11.78 8.83
CA TYR A 244 -15.10 11.54 7.39
C TYR A 244 -15.28 10.08 7.01
N ASP A 245 -15.69 9.24 7.96
CA ASP A 245 -15.93 7.80 7.76
C ASP A 245 -14.71 7.07 7.20
N MET A 246 -13.53 7.41 7.69
CA MET A 246 -12.27 6.76 7.31
C MET A 246 -11.97 5.60 8.27
N HIS A 247 -11.15 4.68 7.80
CA HIS A 247 -10.44 3.71 8.62
C HIS A 247 -9.16 4.34 9.18
N MET A 248 -8.36 3.58 9.95
CA MET A 248 -7.16 4.10 10.58
C MET A 248 -5.94 3.24 10.26
N GLU A 249 -4.78 3.88 10.16
CA GLU A 249 -3.49 3.22 10.15
C GLU A 249 -2.86 3.26 11.54
N LEU A 250 -2.31 2.13 11.96
CA LEU A 250 -1.49 1.99 13.17
C LEU A 250 -0.02 1.96 12.75
N GLU A 251 0.64 3.11 12.83
CA GLU A 251 2.02 3.28 12.42
C GLU A 251 2.98 2.87 13.55
N PHE A 252 3.88 1.97 13.27
CA PHE A 252 5.00 1.64 14.17
C PHE A 252 6.10 0.87 13.44
N ASP A 253 7.25 0.79 14.09
CA ASP A 253 8.38 -0.04 13.68
C ASP A 253 8.98 -0.76 14.91
N ASP A 254 10.13 -1.36 14.77
CA ASP A 254 10.85 -2.05 15.84
C ASP A 254 11.14 -1.17 17.07
N ASN A 255 11.07 0.17 16.95
CA ASN A 255 11.20 1.06 18.10
C ASN A 255 10.02 0.96 19.08
N ALA A 256 8.93 0.30 18.69
CA ALA A 256 7.82 -0.07 19.56
C ALA A 256 8.18 -1.14 20.61
N LEU A 257 9.32 -1.82 20.45
CA LEU A 257 9.84 -2.74 21.47
C LEU A 257 10.23 -1.97 22.74
N ASN A 258 9.94 -2.54 23.91
CA ASN A 258 10.28 -1.91 25.19
C ASN A 258 11.78 -1.55 25.29
N SER A 259 12.65 -2.39 24.73
CA SER A 259 14.11 -2.19 24.70
C SER A 259 14.57 -1.04 23.78
N ARG A 260 13.68 -0.52 22.91
CA ARG A 260 14.02 0.52 21.92
C ARG A 260 13.39 1.89 22.22
N GLY A 261 12.59 2.00 23.26
CA GLY A 261 12.19 3.25 23.89
C GLY A 261 10.90 3.91 23.38
N LYS A 262 10.28 3.46 22.28
CA LYS A 262 9.01 4.04 21.77
C LYS A 262 7.76 3.19 22.02
N ALA A 263 7.83 2.18 22.88
CA ALA A 263 6.67 1.36 23.23
C ALA A 263 5.49 2.18 23.75
N TYR A 264 5.76 3.30 24.45
CA TYR A 264 4.73 4.20 24.93
C TYR A 264 3.90 4.83 23.81
N ARG A 265 4.50 5.14 22.67
CA ARG A 265 3.79 5.72 21.52
C ARG A 265 2.82 4.70 20.90
N LEU A 266 3.21 3.45 20.80
CA LEU A 266 2.29 2.38 20.37
C LEU A 266 1.14 2.21 21.37
N LYS A 267 1.42 2.24 22.68
CA LYS A 267 0.38 2.21 23.73
C LYS A 267 -0.59 3.38 23.63
N ASN A 268 -0.08 4.58 23.28
CA ASN A 268 -0.91 5.77 23.06
C ASN A 268 -1.88 5.57 21.88
N TYR A 269 -1.41 4.98 20.75
CA TYR A 269 -2.30 4.57 19.65
C TYR A 269 -3.42 3.66 20.13
N MET A 270 -3.04 2.57 20.81
CA MET A 270 -4.01 1.58 21.29
C MET A 270 -5.04 2.22 22.23
N SER A 271 -4.59 3.10 23.13
CA SER A 271 -5.46 3.80 24.08
C SER A 271 -6.43 4.76 23.38
N ALA A 272 -5.95 5.56 22.42
CA ALA A 272 -6.79 6.46 21.64
C ALA A 272 -7.81 5.69 20.79
N PHE A 273 -7.40 4.62 20.12
CA PHE A 273 -8.28 3.78 19.32
C PHE A 273 -9.37 3.12 20.17
N LYS A 274 -9.03 2.65 21.37
CA LYS A 274 -10.01 2.10 22.31
C LYS A 274 -10.97 3.20 22.79
N LYS A 275 -10.47 4.35 23.22
CA LYS A 275 -11.26 5.48 23.70
C LYS A 275 -12.30 5.97 22.70
N HIS A 276 -11.93 6.01 21.42
CA HIS A 276 -12.81 6.49 20.34
C HIS A 276 -13.61 5.35 19.67
N GLY A 277 -13.49 4.11 20.11
CA GLY A 277 -14.18 2.95 19.54
C GLY A 277 -13.70 2.58 18.14
N ILE A 278 -12.47 2.95 17.77
CA ILE A 278 -11.88 2.63 16.45
C ILE A 278 -11.74 1.11 16.30
N TRP A 279 -11.29 0.40 17.34
CA TRP A 279 -11.12 -1.05 17.33
C TRP A 279 -12.40 -1.81 16.92
N ASP A 280 -13.56 -1.31 17.35
CA ASP A 280 -14.83 -2.02 17.15
C ASP A 280 -15.54 -1.58 15.87
N LYS A 281 -15.23 -0.40 15.34
CA LYS A 281 -16.00 0.26 14.27
C LYS A 281 -15.27 0.38 12.95
N LYS A 282 -13.94 0.24 12.94
CA LYS A 282 -13.12 0.55 11.78
C LYS A 282 -12.18 -0.61 11.44
N ARG A 283 -11.80 -0.70 10.17
CA ARG A 283 -10.68 -1.54 9.73
C ARG A 283 -9.38 -0.86 10.15
N LEU A 284 -8.33 -1.65 10.32
CA LEU A 284 -7.00 -1.15 10.63
C LEU A 284 -6.02 -1.60 9.56
N ALA A 285 -5.12 -0.69 9.17
CA ALA A 285 -3.89 -0.99 8.46
C ALA A 285 -2.71 -0.86 9.41
N SER A 286 -1.64 -1.61 9.17
CA SER A 286 -0.38 -1.51 9.90
C SER A 286 0.78 -1.98 9.04
#